data_c140c1e3ced661189c51afbd68279115
#
_entry.id   c140c1e3ced661189c51afbd68279115
#
_cell.length_a   1.000
_cell.length_b   1.000
_cell.length_c   1.000
_cell.angle_alpha   90.00
_cell.angle_beta   90.00
_cell.angle_gamma   90.00
#
_symmetry.space_group_name_H-M   'P 1'
#
loop_
_entity.id
_entity.type
_entity.pdbx_description
1 polymer ?
#
loop_
_entity_poly.entity_id
_entity_poly.type
_entity_poly.pdbx_seq_one_letter_code
_entity_poly.pdbx_strand_id
1 'polypeptide(L)'
;DIGEPGPREVLIRTAAAGLCHSDLHFMEGKYPFPCPAVLGHESAGVVEAVGSMVHYVQPGDHVITCLSAFCGHCSQCTDGHLSLCENKGTELVRQPGEPPRLSRSGGEPVNQYLHLSSFAEQMLIHEQALVKIDRDMPLDKACLLGCGVVTGWGSAVYAADVHPGETVAVIGCGGIGLSA
;
A
#
# COMPACT_ATOMS: atom_id res chain seq x y z
N ASP A 1 -13.56 -9.73 -9.91
CA ASP A 1 -12.51 -10.33 -10.78
C ASP A 1 -11.25 -9.46 -10.70
N ILE A 2 -10.08 -10.09 -10.86
CA ILE A 2 -8.77 -9.43 -10.90
C ILE A 2 -8.13 -9.65 -12.27
N GLY A 3 -7.45 -8.62 -12.79
CA GLY A 3 -6.79 -8.66 -14.10
C GLY A 3 -5.42 -9.33 -14.07
N GLU A 4 -4.86 -9.60 -15.25
CA GLU A 4 -3.48 -10.07 -15.39
C GLU A 4 -2.47 -8.94 -15.10
N PRO A 5 -1.28 -9.26 -14.54
CA PRO A 5 -0.25 -8.27 -14.28
C PRO A 5 0.24 -7.58 -15.56
N GLY A 6 0.14 -6.25 -15.59
CA GLY A 6 0.84 -5.42 -16.56
C GLY A 6 2.36 -5.46 -16.37
N PRO A 7 3.15 -4.84 -17.29
CA PRO A 7 4.61 -4.99 -17.29
C PRO A 7 5.31 -4.69 -15.95
N ARG A 8 4.83 -3.71 -15.19
CA ARG A 8 5.38 -3.28 -13.89
C ARG A 8 4.46 -3.59 -12.70
N GLU A 9 3.57 -4.55 -12.86
CA GLU A 9 2.61 -4.93 -11.83
C GLU A 9 2.94 -6.28 -11.21
N VAL A 10 2.47 -6.47 -10.00
CA VAL A 10 2.67 -7.66 -9.19
C VAL A 10 1.32 -8.14 -8.68
N LEU A 11 1.01 -9.40 -8.91
CA LEU A 11 -0.14 -10.10 -8.32
C LEU A 11 0.30 -10.71 -7.00
N ILE A 12 -0.42 -10.38 -5.93
CA ILE A 12 -0.12 -10.82 -4.57
C ILE A 12 -1.35 -11.52 -4.00
N ARG A 13 -1.16 -12.72 -3.46
CA ARG A 13 -2.15 -13.35 -2.59
C ARG A 13 -2.06 -12.72 -1.21
N THR A 14 -3.13 -12.06 -0.78
CA THR A 14 -3.22 -11.42 0.53
C THR A 14 -3.18 -12.47 1.63
N ALA A 15 -2.28 -12.35 2.57
CA ALA A 15 -2.19 -13.21 3.75
C ALA A 15 -2.83 -12.56 4.98
N ALA A 16 -2.66 -11.25 5.12
CA ALA A 16 -3.27 -10.47 6.21
C ALA A 16 -3.45 -9.01 5.77
N ALA A 17 -4.49 -8.37 6.29
CA ALA A 17 -4.74 -6.94 6.12
C ALA A 17 -5.10 -6.31 7.46
N GLY A 18 -4.51 -5.16 7.76
CA GLY A 18 -4.82 -4.35 8.92
C GLY A 18 -6.07 -3.49 8.69
N LEU A 19 -6.75 -3.14 9.76
CA LEU A 19 -7.90 -2.23 9.75
C LEU A 19 -7.45 -0.84 10.19
N CYS A 20 -7.44 0.10 9.27
CA CYS A 20 -7.11 1.49 9.56
C CYS A 20 -8.37 2.34 9.68
N HIS A 21 -8.33 3.34 10.56
CA HIS A 21 -9.44 4.28 10.72
C HIS A 21 -9.75 5.07 9.43
N SER A 22 -8.77 5.20 8.55
CA SER A 22 -8.96 5.83 7.24
C SER A 22 -9.96 5.06 6.36
N ASP A 23 -9.94 3.72 6.39
CA ASP A 23 -10.92 2.91 5.66
C ASP A 23 -12.35 3.19 6.16
N LEU A 24 -12.52 3.30 7.49
CA LEU A 24 -13.81 3.65 8.10
C LEU A 24 -14.29 5.03 7.65
N HIS A 25 -13.41 6.03 7.57
CA HIS A 25 -13.77 7.36 7.11
C HIS A 25 -14.33 7.36 5.68
N PHE A 26 -13.78 6.52 4.80
CA PHE A 26 -14.31 6.34 3.44
C PHE A 26 -15.65 5.61 3.44
N MET A 27 -15.80 4.57 4.25
CA MET A 27 -17.08 3.85 4.41
C MET A 27 -18.20 4.76 4.94
N GLU A 28 -17.88 5.69 5.84
CA GLU A 28 -18.79 6.68 6.39
C GLU A 28 -19.03 7.88 5.45
N GLY A 29 -18.35 7.95 4.32
CA GLY A 29 -18.47 9.06 3.38
C GLY A 29 -17.84 10.38 3.84
N LYS A 30 -17.00 10.36 4.88
CA LYS A 30 -16.25 11.55 5.34
C LYS A 30 -15.25 12.05 4.29
N TYR A 31 -14.71 11.15 3.52
CA TYR A 31 -13.88 11.47 2.35
C TYR A 31 -14.54 10.89 1.10
N PRO A 32 -14.74 11.71 0.06
CA PRO A 32 -15.33 11.23 -1.19
C PRO A 32 -14.38 10.28 -1.91
N PHE A 33 -14.90 9.13 -2.33
CA PHE A 33 -14.19 8.18 -3.16
C PHE A 33 -15.18 7.53 -4.13
N PRO A 34 -14.83 7.33 -5.41
CA PRO A 34 -15.76 6.76 -6.40
C PRO A 34 -16.07 5.30 -6.09
N CYS A 35 -17.37 4.97 -6.13
CA CYS A 35 -17.87 3.60 -5.98
C CYS A 35 -18.30 3.05 -7.34
N PRO A 36 -18.24 1.72 -7.56
CA PRO A 36 -17.83 0.69 -6.59
C PRO A 36 -16.32 0.69 -6.33
N ALA A 37 -15.90 0.31 -5.12
CA ALA A 37 -14.50 0.28 -4.73
C ALA A 37 -14.20 -0.89 -3.79
N VAL A 38 -12.95 -1.37 -3.81
CA VAL A 38 -12.40 -2.25 -2.78
C VAL A 38 -11.45 -1.41 -1.92
N LEU A 39 -11.67 -1.42 -0.61
CA LEU A 39 -10.86 -0.70 0.37
C LEU A 39 -9.67 -1.54 0.88
N GLY A 40 -8.99 -1.04 1.91
CA GLY A 40 -7.81 -1.66 2.51
C GLY A 40 -6.51 -1.15 1.91
N HIS A 41 -5.55 -0.81 2.78
CA HIS A 41 -4.26 -0.23 2.37
C HIS A 41 -3.09 -0.65 3.28
N GLU A 42 -3.31 -1.56 4.19
CA GLU A 42 -2.35 -2.04 5.17
C GLU A 42 -2.32 -3.55 5.10
N SER A 43 -1.30 -4.12 4.44
CA SER A 43 -1.34 -5.57 4.14
C SER A 43 0.03 -6.20 3.93
N ALA A 44 0.04 -7.53 4.06
CA ALA A 44 1.15 -8.40 3.70
C ALA A 44 0.63 -9.60 2.92
N GLY A 45 1.48 -10.16 2.08
CA GLY A 45 1.10 -11.30 1.26
C GLY A 45 2.28 -11.99 0.60
N VAL A 46 1.95 -12.90 -0.30
CA VAL A 46 2.92 -13.69 -1.07
C VAL A 46 2.72 -13.38 -2.54
N VAL A 47 3.81 -13.07 -3.23
CA VAL A 47 3.80 -12.82 -4.69
C VAL A 47 3.38 -14.09 -5.42
N GLU A 48 2.39 -14.00 -6.31
CA GLU A 48 1.91 -15.09 -7.15
C GLU A 48 2.40 -14.96 -8.60
N ALA A 49 2.37 -13.75 -9.14
CA ALA A 49 2.85 -13.46 -10.49
C ALA A 49 3.43 -12.06 -10.59
N VAL A 50 4.30 -11.86 -11.56
CA VAL A 50 4.96 -10.57 -11.82
C VAL A 50 4.92 -10.23 -13.30
N GLY A 51 4.81 -8.94 -13.61
CA GLY A 51 4.90 -8.43 -14.97
C GLY A 51 6.32 -8.52 -15.54
N SER A 52 6.44 -8.41 -16.86
CA SER A 52 7.67 -8.66 -17.61
C SER A 52 8.84 -7.73 -17.28
N MET A 53 8.58 -6.57 -16.68
CA MET A 53 9.60 -5.58 -16.30
C MET A 53 9.88 -5.56 -14.79
N VAL A 54 9.24 -6.43 -14.02
CA VAL A 54 9.48 -6.55 -12.57
C VAL A 54 10.70 -7.44 -12.35
N HIS A 55 11.72 -6.90 -11.68
CA HIS A 55 12.96 -7.62 -11.36
C HIS A 55 13.26 -7.67 -9.86
N TYR A 56 12.54 -6.88 -9.07
CA TYR A 56 12.78 -6.71 -7.64
C TYR A 56 12.25 -7.87 -6.81
N VAL A 57 11.13 -8.46 -7.21
CA VAL A 57 10.47 -9.59 -6.55
C VAL A 57 10.13 -10.69 -7.55
N GLN A 58 9.88 -11.89 -7.03
CA GLN A 58 9.50 -13.07 -7.82
C GLN A 58 8.41 -13.87 -7.09
N PRO A 59 7.69 -14.76 -7.79
CA PRO A 59 6.71 -15.64 -7.16
C PRO A 59 7.27 -16.38 -5.96
N GLY A 60 6.51 -16.41 -4.86
CA GLY A 60 6.89 -17.00 -3.57
C GLY A 60 7.61 -16.02 -2.63
N ASP A 61 7.94 -14.80 -3.03
CA ASP A 61 8.48 -13.79 -2.12
C ASP A 61 7.40 -13.26 -1.17
N HIS A 62 7.77 -13.03 0.09
CA HIS A 62 6.94 -12.35 1.07
C HIS A 62 7.10 -10.83 0.92
N VAL A 63 5.99 -10.12 0.93
CA VAL A 63 5.96 -8.67 0.75
C VAL A 63 4.97 -8.00 1.70
N ILE A 64 5.26 -6.76 2.05
CA ILE A 64 4.30 -5.82 2.62
C ILE A 64 3.95 -4.78 1.56
N THR A 65 2.78 -4.17 1.69
CA THR A 65 2.34 -3.11 0.78
C THR A 65 2.52 -1.73 1.40
N CYS A 66 2.69 -0.72 0.54
CA CYS A 66 2.81 0.68 0.95
C CYS A 66 1.97 1.57 0.04
N LEU A 67 1.07 2.34 0.63
CA LEU A 67 0.21 3.30 -0.09
C LEU A 67 1.00 4.46 -0.71
N SER A 68 2.24 4.68 -0.27
CA SER A 68 3.14 5.71 -0.79
C SER A 68 3.95 5.22 -2.00
N ALA A 69 3.29 4.61 -2.97
CA ALA A 69 3.92 4.25 -4.23
C ALA A 69 4.53 5.48 -4.93
N PHE A 70 5.60 5.28 -5.70
CA PHE A 70 6.37 6.37 -6.29
C PHE A 70 6.92 6.01 -7.68
N CYS A 71 7.16 7.00 -8.54
CA CYS A 71 7.71 6.78 -9.89
C CYS A 71 9.24 6.63 -9.92
N GLY A 72 9.94 7.22 -8.95
CA GLY A 72 11.41 7.17 -8.83
C GLY A 72 12.17 8.24 -9.60
N HIS A 73 11.52 9.09 -10.41
CA HIS A 73 12.21 10.02 -11.31
C HIS A 73 11.66 11.45 -11.33
N CYS A 74 10.50 11.76 -10.71
CA CYS A 74 10.03 13.13 -10.58
C CYS A 74 10.88 13.91 -9.56
N SER A 75 10.71 15.24 -9.50
CA SER A 75 11.50 16.10 -8.61
C SER A 75 11.44 15.64 -7.16
N GLN A 76 10.26 15.34 -6.64
CA GLN A 76 10.07 14.87 -5.27
C GLN A 76 10.79 13.54 -5.01
N CYS A 77 10.74 12.61 -5.97
CA CYS A 77 11.41 11.32 -5.82
C CYS A 77 12.94 11.45 -5.84
N THR A 78 13.49 12.30 -6.71
CA THR A 78 14.95 12.53 -6.79
C THR A 78 15.50 13.28 -5.58
N ASP A 79 14.66 14.09 -4.93
CA ASP A 79 14.99 14.78 -3.67
C ASP A 79 14.78 13.90 -2.42
N GLY A 80 14.36 12.62 -2.59
CA GLY A 80 14.15 11.68 -1.48
C GLY A 80 12.78 11.75 -0.83
N HIS A 81 11.86 12.58 -1.33
CA HIS A 81 10.50 12.73 -0.81
C HIS A 81 9.51 11.79 -1.53
N LEU A 82 9.75 10.47 -1.51
CA LEU A 82 8.98 9.47 -2.26
C LEU A 82 7.48 9.52 -1.97
N SER A 83 7.09 9.82 -0.73
CA SER A 83 5.69 9.97 -0.32
C SER A 83 4.97 11.14 -1.01
N LEU A 84 5.71 12.11 -1.54
CA LEU A 84 5.19 13.27 -2.26
C LEU A 84 5.28 13.12 -3.78
N CYS A 85 5.49 11.90 -4.30
CA CYS A 85 5.57 11.64 -5.73
C CYS A 85 4.43 12.31 -6.51
N GLU A 86 4.78 13.08 -7.52
CA GLU A 86 3.84 13.85 -8.35
C GLU A 86 3.12 12.97 -9.39
N ASN A 87 3.70 11.82 -9.75
CA ASN A 87 3.22 10.96 -10.83
C ASN A 87 2.38 9.75 -10.36
N LYS A 88 1.93 9.73 -9.12
CA LYS A 88 1.14 8.60 -8.57
C LYS A 88 -0.13 8.31 -9.37
N GLY A 89 -0.85 9.36 -9.76
CA GLY A 89 -2.11 9.25 -10.48
C GLY A 89 -1.97 9.09 -12.00
N THR A 90 -0.76 9.08 -12.54
CA THR A 90 -0.52 9.02 -13.98
C THR A 90 0.33 7.82 -14.40
N GLU A 91 1.40 7.52 -13.71
CA GLU A 91 2.34 6.47 -14.11
C GLU A 91 2.16 5.16 -13.34
N LEU A 92 1.56 5.20 -12.14
CA LEU A 92 1.38 4.03 -11.28
C LEU A 92 -0.02 3.41 -11.41
N VAL A 93 -0.84 3.96 -12.29
CA VAL A 93 -2.20 3.50 -12.58
C VAL A 93 -2.27 3.04 -14.04
N ARG A 94 -3.24 2.19 -14.33
CA ARG A 94 -3.54 1.82 -15.73
C ARG A 94 -4.10 3.01 -16.49
N GLN A 95 -3.69 3.12 -17.74
CA GLN A 95 -4.08 4.23 -18.60
C GLN A 95 -5.49 4.02 -19.18
N PRO A 96 -6.18 5.08 -19.61
CA PRO A 96 -7.46 4.95 -20.31
C PRO A 96 -7.33 4.01 -21.51
N GLY A 97 -8.23 3.01 -21.57
CA GLY A 97 -8.22 1.97 -22.61
C GLY A 97 -7.49 0.67 -22.25
N GLU A 98 -6.72 0.66 -21.16
CA GLU A 98 -6.19 -0.58 -20.59
C GLU A 98 -7.26 -1.32 -19.76
N PRO A 99 -7.26 -2.67 -19.74
CA PRO A 99 -8.15 -3.43 -18.86
C PRO A 99 -7.99 -2.99 -17.39
N PRO A 100 -9.08 -2.86 -16.62
CA PRO A 100 -8.98 -2.46 -15.22
C PRO A 100 -8.26 -3.54 -14.38
N ARG A 101 -7.60 -3.15 -13.30
CA ARG A 101 -7.02 -4.10 -12.35
C ARG A 101 -8.08 -4.92 -11.63
N LEU A 102 -9.19 -4.26 -11.31
CA LEU A 102 -10.34 -4.87 -10.62
C LEU A 102 -11.62 -4.62 -11.42
N SER A 103 -12.47 -5.64 -11.51
CA SER A 103 -13.77 -5.55 -12.18
C SER A 103 -14.81 -6.43 -11.49
N ARG A 104 -16.09 -6.09 -11.69
CA ARG A 104 -17.21 -6.99 -11.40
C ARG A 104 -17.36 -8.03 -12.51
N SER A 105 -18.11 -9.08 -12.21
CA SER A 105 -18.57 -10.03 -13.22
C SER A 105 -19.33 -9.25 -14.32
N GLY A 106 -18.81 -9.31 -15.55
CA GLY A 106 -19.32 -8.50 -16.67
C GLY A 106 -18.42 -7.34 -17.09
N GLY A 107 -17.26 -7.14 -16.41
CA GLY A 107 -16.20 -6.21 -16.85
C GLY A 107 -16.36 -4.78 -16.37
N GLU A 108 -17.38 -4.46 -15.56
CA GLU A 108 -17.54 -3.13 -14.96
C GLU A 108 -16.33 -2.83 -14.04
N PRO A 109 -15.58 -1.72 -14.27
CA PRO A 109 -14.43 -1.38 -13.45
C PRO A 109 -14.79 -1.17 -11.97
N VAL A 110 -13.92 -1.61 -11.07
CA VAL A 110 -13.98 -1.36 -9.63
C VAL A 110 -12.79 -0.50 -9.23
N ASN A 111 -13.04 0.57 -8.49
CA ASN A 111 -12.00 1.50 -8.08
C ASN A 111 -11.07 0.88 -7.04
N GLN A 112 -9.78 1.09 -7.24
CA GLN A 112 -8.73 0.60 -6.36
C GLN A 112 -8.36 1.67 -5.34
N TYR A 113 -8.66 1.39 -4.06
CA TYR A 113 -8.36 2.31 -2.97
C TYR A 113 -6.86 2.40 -2.71
N LEU A 114 -6.33 3.62 -2.74
CA LEU A 114 -4.90 3.94 -2.51
C LEU A 114 -3.93 3.06 -3.33
N HIS A 115 -4.34 2.65 -4.54
CA HIS A 115 -3.58 1.78 -5.44
C HIS A 115 -3.32 0.36 -4.92
N LEU A 116 -3.97 -0.06 -3.81
CA LEU A 116 -3.77 -1.33 -3.11
C LEU A 116 -5.02 -2.21 -3.10
N SER A 117 -6.11 -1.78 -2.45
CA SER A 117 -7.36 -2.55 -2.31
C SER A 117 -7.15 -3.89 -1.60
N SER A 118 -6.57 -3.87 -0.41
CA SER A 118 -6.12 -5.07 0.29
C SER A 118 -7.22 -5.87 0.99
N PHE A 119 -8.46 -5.38 1.04
CA PHE A 119 -9.60 -6.17 1.55
C PHE A 119 -10.14 -7.10 0.48
N ALA A 120 -9.25 -7.89 -0.10
CA ALA A 120 -9.50 -8.91 -1.11
C ALA A 120 -8.51 -10.06 -0.96
N GLU A 121 -8.85 -11.23 -1.49
CA GLU A 121 -7.97 -12.40 -1.46
C GLU A 121 -6.69 -12.20 -2.28
N GLN A 122 -6.76 -11.34 -3.30
CA GLN A 122 -5.62 -10.99 -4.15
C GLN A 122 -5.58 -9.48 -4.39
N MET A 123 -4.37 -8.96 -4.59
CA MET A 123 -4.10 -7.59 -4.97
C MET A 123 -3.26 -7.56 -6.24
N LEU A 124 -3.63 -6.70 -7.18
CA LEU A 124 -2.82 -6.38 -8.37
C LEU A 124 -2.34 -4.95 -8.25
N ILE A 125 -1.04 -4.76 -7.99
CA ILE A 125 -0.46 -3.46 -7.64
C ILE A 125 0.81 -3.18 -8.44
N HIS A 126 1.21 -1.92 -8.50
CA HIS A 126 2.49 -1.54 -9.09
C HIS A 126 3.67 -2.01 -8.21
N GLU A 127 4.79 -2.43 -8.79
CA GLU A 127 5.96 -2.93 -8.05
C GLU A 127 6.52 -1.93 -7.02
N GLN A 128 6.35 -0.63 -7.21
CA GLN A 128 6.78 0.41 -6.27
C GLN A 128 5.80 0.62 -5.09
N ALA A 129 4.71 -0.15 -5.05
CA ALA A 129 3.76 -0.15 -3.94
C ALA A 129 3.99 -1.31 -2.95
N LEU A 130 5.11 -2.01 -3.06
CA LEU A 130 5.45 -3.12 -2.17
C LEU A 130 6.91 -3.08 -1.72
N VAL A 131 7.18 -3.77 -0.62
CA VAL A 131 8.54 -3.98 -0.09
C VAL A 131 8.69 -5.48 0.21
N LYS A 132 9.77 -6.08 -0.32
CA LYS A 132 10.13 -7.46 -0.01
C LYS A 132 10.62 -7.54 1.44
N ILE A 133 10.14 -8.56 2.16
CA ILE A 133 10.49 -8.83 3.55
C ILE A 133 11.07 -10.23 3.69
N ASP A 134 11.69 -10.49 4.84
CA ASP A 134 12.19 -11.82 5.17
C ASP A 134 11.01 -12.82 5.28
N ARG A 135 11.23 -14.04 4.80
CA ARG A 135 10.22 -15.11 4.83
C ARG A 135 9.86 -15.55 6.25
N ASP A 136 10.76 -15.37 7.20
CA ASP A 136 10.55 -15.71 8.60
C ASP A 136 9.70 -14.67 9.35
N MET A 137 9.43 -13.51 8.73
CA MET A 137 8.58 -12.49 9.32
C MET A 137 7.11 -12.91 9.27
N PRO A 138 6.39 -12.97 10.42
CA PRO A 138 4.98 -13.34 10.46
C PRO A 138 4.13 -12.31 9.68
N LEU A 139 3.42 -12.76 8.64
CA LEU A 139 2.67 -11.88 7.75
C LEU A 139 1.50 -11.16 8.46
N ASP A 140 0.92 -11.77 9.49
CA ASP A 140 -0.13 -11.19 10.33
C ASP A 140 0.36 -10.01 11.20
N LYS A 141 1.66 -9.89 11.42
CA LYS A 141 2.32 -8.75 12.07
C LYS A 141 2.88 -7.77 11.04
N ALA A 142 3.53 -8.31 10.02
CA ALA A 142 4.17 -7.53 8.98
C ALA A 142 3.18 -6.61 8.24
N CYS A 143 1.91 -7.02 8.09
CA CYS A 143 0.89 -6.20 7.43
C CYS A 143 0.73 -4.80 8.06
N LEU A 144 0.99 -4.64 9.36
CA LEU A 144 0.86 -3.36 10.07
C LEU A 144 2.00 -2.38 9.76
N LEU A 145 3.11 -2.85 9.18
CA LEU A 145 4.26 -2.01 8.87
C LEU A 145 3.96 -0.96 7.79
N GLY A 146 3.09 -1.27 6.84
CA GLY A 146 2.82 -0.41 5.68
C GLY A 146 2.04 0.87 5.99
N CYS A 147 1.43 0.98 7.18
CA CYS A 147 0.64 2.15 7.59
C CYS A 147 0.83 2.47 9.08
N GLY A 148 0.21 1.73 9.98
CA GLY A 148 0.14 2.08 11.41
C GLY A 148 1.51 2.23 12.07
N VAL A 149 2.41 1.28 11.83
CA VAL A 149 3.74 1.29 12.45
C VAL A 149 4.60 2.42 11.91
N VAL A 150 4.71 2.56 10.58
CA VAL A 150 5.54 3.64 10.00
C VAL A 150 4.96 5.02 10.30
N THR A 151 3.64 5.14 10.47
CA THR A 151 2.99 6.40 10.86
C THR A 151 3.36 6.79 12.30
N GLY A 152 3.24 5.87 13.25
CA GLY A 152 3.60 6.13 14.65
C GLY A 152 5.09 6.46 14.81
N TRP A 153 5.94 5.58 14.31
CA TRP A 153 7.39 5.77 14.37
C TRP A 153 7.83 7.07 13.67
N GLY A 154 7.33 7.33 12.47
CA GLY A 154 7.66 8.54 11.72
C GLY A 154 7.15 9.82 12.39
N SER A 155 6.03 9.75 13.10
CA SER A 155 5.52 10.88 13.89
C SER A 155 6.47 11.27 15.01
N ALA A 156 7.04 10.30 15.72
CA ALA A 156 8.01 10.56 16.78
C ALA A 156 9.35 11.03 16.20
N VAL A 157 9.94 10.26 15.27
CA VAL A 157 11.31 10.47 14.81
C VAL A 157 11.45 11.64 13.84
N TYR A 158 10.49 11.79 12.89
CA TYR A 158 10.62 12.82 11.85
C TYR A 158 9.74 14.05 12.09
N ALA A 159 8.50 13.88 12.57
CA ALA A 159 7.61 15.03 12.74
C ALA A 159 7.84 15.76 14.07
N ALA A 160 8.05 15.01 15.16
CA ALA A 160 8.34 15.58 16.47
C ALA A 160 9.86 15.73 16.75
N ASP A 161 10.71 15.19 15.87
CA ASP A 161 12.18 15.26 15.94
C ASP A 161 12.74 14.79 17.29
N VAL A 162 12.21 13.71 17.81
CA VAL A 162 12.58 13.15 19.12
C VAL A 162 13.98 12.52 19.07
N HIS A 163 14.84 12.93 19.99
CA HIS A 163 16.22 12.45 20.07
C HIS A 163 16.45 11.52 21.29
N PRO A 164 17.46 10.66 21.25
CA PRO A 164 17.81 9.81 22.39
C PRO A 164 18.04 10.60 23.67
N GLY A 165 17.38 10.18 24.76
CA GLY A 165 17.45 10.83 26.08
C GLY A 165 16.35 11.85 26.36
N GLU A 166 15.52 12.17 25.39
CA GLU A 166 14.36 13.06 25.58
C GLU A 166 13.19 12.32 26.23
N THR A 167 12.27 13.09 26.82
CA THR A 167 11.06 12.57 27.44
C THR A 167 9.86 12.85 26.52
N VAL A 168 9.10 11.82 26.21
CA VAL A 168 7.93 11.89 25.31
C VAL A 168 6.67 11.47 26.05
N ALA A 169 5.57 12.17 25.81
CA ALA A 169 4.24 11.77 26.24
C ALA A 169 3.41 11.37 25.04
N VAL A 170 2.98 10.10 24.98
CA VAL A 170 2.07 9.59 23.95
C VAL A 170 0.65 9.55 24.50
N ILE A 171 -0.26 10.30 23.88
CA ILE A 171 -1.67 10.36 24.28
C ILE A 171 -2.49 9.49 23.33
N GLY A 172 -2.92 8.33 23.82
CA GLY A 172 -3.63 7.30 23.06
C GLY A 172 -2.77 6.09 22.75
N CYS A 173 -3.23 4.91 23.16
CA CYS A 173 -2.52 3.61 23.02
C CYS A 173 -3.15 2.74 21.92
N GLY A 174 -3.55 3.33 20.80
CA GLY A 174 -3.90 2.62 19.57
C GLY A 174 -2.67 2.22 18.77
N GLY A 175 -2.83 1.62 17.59
CA GLY A 175 -1.74 1.15 16.73
C GLY A 175 -0.66 2.20 16.46
N ILE A 176 -1.05 3.44 16.20
CA ILE A 176 -0.11 4.56 15.99
C ILE A 176 0.62 4.90 17.28
N GLY A 177 -0.09 5.09 18.40
CA GLY A 177 0.53 5.49 19.66
C GLY A 177 1.43 4.40 20.27
N LEU A 178 1.14 3.12 20.02
CA LEU A 178 2.02 2.01 20.42
C LEU A 178 3.28 1.89 19.55
N SER A 179 3.27 2.53 18.37
CA SER A 179 4.38 2.52 17.42
C SER A 179 5.23 3.78 17.49
N ALA A 180 4.75 4.80 18.19
CA ALA A 180 5.48 6.03 18.47
C ALA A 180 6.37 5.84 19.72
#